data_f842b12a8319ac147786fe434ac44c5e
#
_entry.id   f842b12a8319ac147786fe434ac44c5e
#
_cell.length_a   1.000
_cell.length_b   1.000
_cell.length_c   1.000
_cell.angle_alpha   90.00
_cell.angle_beta   90.00
_cell.angle_gamma   90.00
#
_symmetry.space_group_name_H-M   'P 1'
#
loop_
_entity.id
_entity.type
_entity.pdbx_description
1 polymer ?
#
loop_
_entity_poly.entity_id
_entity_poly.type
_entity_poly.pdbx_seq_one_letter_code
_entity_poly.pdbx_strand_id
1 'polypeptide(L)'
;EVGKRAALLAVDNLMKRFHEKGQFFQAWGKIGDKDNYRLIIDCLMNMPLLFWASKVTGDKKYAEKAQAHIKTAMENIVRDDNSTYHTYFFDMETGKPTKGVTCQGNRDGSAWARGQAWGIYGSAVAYSKTGNKEYLDIFKRVTKYFMEHLPKDLVPYWDFDFDTGSDEPRDSSSGVIAVCGMLEMAKYLDKDEAEYYTQTAKRLLKAIIDNCAVKDSKESNGLLLHGTYAKKTPYNTCNNGGVDECNTWG
;
A
#
# COMPACT_ATOMS: atom_id res chain seq x y z
N GLU A 1 26.43 8.65 8.91
CA GLU A 1 26.16 8.51 10.37
C GLU A 1 24.89 9.26 10.78
N VAL A 2 24.67 10.48 10.34
CA VAL A 2 23.45 11.29 10.63
C VAL A 2 22.18 10.56 10.17
N GLY A 3 22.15 10.06 8.92
CA GLY A 3 21.00 9.32 8.38
C GLY A 3 20.67 8.05 9.17
N LYS A 4 21.69 7.29 9.59
CA LYS A 4 21.50 6.11 10.45
C LYS A 4 20.85 6.47 11.78
N ARG A 5 21.33 7.54 12.43
CA ARG A 5 20.77 8.03 13.70
C ARG A 5 19.31 8.48 13.52
N ALA A 6 19.02 9.25 12.48
CA ALA A 6 17.66 9.70 12.18
C ALA A 6 16.71 8.51 11.92
N ALA A 7 17.17 7.53 11.14
CA ALA A 7 16.39 6.33 10.86
C ALA A 7 16.10 5.51 12.14
N LEU A 8 17.06 5.35 13.05
CA LEU A 8 16.83 4.65 14.31
C LEU A 8 15.86 5.41 15.23
N LEU A 9 15.93 6.74 15.28
CA LEU A 9 14.94 7.54 16.01
C LEU A 9 13.52 7.38 15.43
N ALA A 10 13.39 7.31 14.10
CA ALA A 10 12.11 7.04 13.44
C ALA A 10 11.58 5.64 13.78
N VAL A 11 12.47 4.63 13.80
CA VAL A 11 12.15 3.27 14.25
C VAL A 11 11.61 3.27 15.68
N ASP A 12 12.32 3.91 16.62
CA ASP A 12 11.90 3.96 18.03
C ASP A 12 10.54 4.66 18.21
N ASN A 13 10.24 5.68 17.38
CA ASN A 13 8.92 6.31 17.38
C ASN A 13 7.84 5.40 16.80
N LEU A 14 8.13 4.68 15.72
CA LEU A 14 7.20 3.71 15.15
C LEU A 14 6.90 2.58 16.15
N MET A 15 7.93 2.07 16.85
CA MET A 15 7.79 1.01 17.86
C MET A 15 6.81 1.37 18.99
N LYS A 16 6.71 2.64 19.38
CA LYS A 16 5.74 3.11 20.39
C LYS A 16 4.28 2.92 19.96
N ARG A 17 4.03 2.80 18.65
CA ARG A 17 2.69 2.61 18.09
C ARG A 17 2.30 1.14 17.94
N PHE A 18 3.17 0.21 18.32
CA PHE A 18 2.88 -1.22 18.28
C PHE A 18 1.96 -1.64 19.42
N HIS A 19 0.91 -2.37 19.09
CA HIS A 19 -0.06 -2.91 20.05
C HIS A 19 0.11 -4.41 20.20
N GLU A 20 0.49 -4.84 21.41
CA GLU A 20 0.80 -6.24 21.71
C GLU A 20 -0.43 -7.17 21.60
N LYS A 21 -1.62 -6.70 21.94
CA LYS A 21 -2.84 -7.53 21.85
C LYS A 21 -3.26 -7.74 20.39
N GLY A 22 -3.27 -6.67 19.60
CA GLY A 22 -3.68 -6.71 18.19
C GLY A 22 -2.56 -7.11 17.22
N GLN A 23 -1.30 -7.11 17.68
CA GLN A 23 -0.11 -7.44 16.89
C GLN A 23 0.04 -6.55 15.63
N PHE A 24 -0.20 -5.24 15.78
CA PHE A 24 -0.11 -4.29 14.67
C PHE A 24 0.40 -2.91 15.14
N PHE A 25 0.89 -2.12 14.18
CA PHE A 25 1.19 -0.69 14.36
C PHE A 25 -0.07 0.13 14.09
N GLN A 26 -0.48 0.95 15.08
CA GLN A 26 -1.61 1.86 14.94
C GLN A 26 -1.29 2.93 13.88
N ALA A 27 -2.21 3.13 12.93
CA ALA A 27 -2.02 4.00 11.78
C ALA A 27 -1.82 5.47 12.15
N TRP A 28 -2.79 6.09 12.77
CA TRP A 28 -2.79 7.51 13.16
C TRP A 28 -3.55 7.74 14.48
N GLY A 29 -3.76 9.00 14.84
CA GLY A 29 -4.38 9.38 16.11
C GLY A 29 -3.45 9.23 17.29
N LYS A 30 -3.95 9.55 18.48
CA LYS A 30 -3.23 9.34 19.74
C LYS A 30 -3.04 7.84 19.98
N ILE A 31 -1.87 7.46 20.48
CA ILE A 31 -1.58 6.06 20.80
C ILE A 31 -2.57 5.55 21.86
N GLY A 32 -3.24 4.42 21.57
CA GLY A 32 -4.25 3.84 22.44
C GLY A 32 -5.61 4.54 22.36
N ASP A 33 -5.86 5.40 21.38
CA ASP A 33 -7.17 5.95 21.12
C ASP A 33 -8.09 4.88 20.51
N LYS A 34 -9.18 4.58 21.20
CA LYS A 34 -10.16 3.56 20.77
C LYS A 34 -10.78 3.86 19.41
N ASP A 35 -10.98 5.14 19.09
CA ASP A 35 -11.59 5.57 17.83
C ASP A 35 -10.60 5.48 16.64
N ASN A 36 -9.33 5.23 16.94
CA ASN A 36 -8.26 5.05 15.97
C ASN A 36 -7.44 3.76 16.20
N TYR A 37 -7.99 2.78 16.92
CA TYR A 37 -7.32 1.51 17.15
C TYR A 37 -7.42 0.61 15.92
N ARG A 38 -6.64 0.97 14.89
CA ARG A 38 -6.66 0.37 13.56
C ARG A 38 -5.30 0.40 12.89
N LEU A 39 -5.07 -0.56 12.02
CA LEU A 39 -3.97 -0.55 11.07
C LEU A 39 -4.39 0.06 9.74
N ILE A 40 -3.42 0.41 8.92
CA ILE A 40 -3.57 0.89 7.54
C ILE A 40 -2.66 0.07 6.61
N ILE A 41 -3.13 -0.22 5.41
CA ILE A 41 -2.38 -1.01 4.42
C ILE A 41 -1.03 -0.39 4.07
N ASP A 42 -0.95 0.93 4.00
CA ASP A 42 0.27 1.72 3.73
C ASP A 42 1.41 1.41 4.71
N CYS A 43 1.08 1.03 5.94
CA CYS A 43 2.07 0.72 6.98
C CYS A 43 2.96 -0.48 6.63
N LEU A 44 2.57 -1.31 5.66
CA LEU A 44 3.43 -2.37 5.11
C LEU A 44 4.75 -1.80 4.57
N MET A 45 4.73 -0.56 4.06
CA MET A 45 5.92 0.13 3.55
C MET A 45 6.86 0.65 4.65
N ASN A 46 6.44 0.66 5.90
CA ASN A 46 7.30 0.97 7.04
C ASN A 46 8.10 -0.25 7.53
N MET A 47 7.66 -1.45 7.18
CA MET A 47 8.27 -2.69 7.67
C MET A 47 9.73 -2.89 7.21
N PRO A 48 10.15 -2.53 5.99
CA PRO A 48 11.55 -2.57 5.58
C PRO A 48 12.49 -1.83 6.52
N LEU A 49 12.05 -0.69 7.08
CA LEU A 49 12.83 0.09 8.03
C LEU A 49 13.09 -0.69 9.33
N LEU A 50 12.12 -1.44 9.82
CA LEU A 50 12.26 -2.28 11.02
C LEU A 50 13.18 -3.48 10.77
N PHE A 51 13.09 -4.14 9.63
CA PHE A 51 14.03 -5.20 9.25
C PHE A 51 15.46 -4.67 9.14
N TRP A 52 15.62 -3.48 8.55
CA TRP A 52 16.92 -2.80 8.51
C TRP A 52 17.45 -2.49 9.90
N ALA A 53 16.61 -1.95 10.78
CA ALA A 53 16.99 -1.65 12.17
C ALA A 53 17.45 -2.91 12.90
N SER A 54 16.72 -4.01 12.77
CA SER A 54 17.12 -5.30 13.35
C SER A 54 18.50 -5.73 12.86
N LYS A 55 18.77 -5.58 11.55
CA LYS A 55 20.08 -5.94 10.95
C LYS A 55 21.23 -5.08 11.47
N VAL A 56 21.02 -3.76 11.61
CA VAL A 56 22.13 -2.84 11.97
C VAL A 56 22.35 -2.71 13.46
N THR A 57 21.37 -3.06 14.29
CA THR A 57 21.48 -3.04 15.76
C THR A 57 21.75 -4.42 16.37
N GLY A 58 21.42 -5.50 15.65
CA GLY A 58 21.41 -6.87 16.17
C GLY A 58 20.17 -7.20 17.04
N ASP A 59 19.28 -6.24 17.28
CA ASP A 59 18.08 -6.43 18.11
C ASP A 59 16.93 -7.00 17.27
N LYS A 60 16.60 -8.25 17.53
CA LYS A 60 15.56 -9.00 16.78
C LYS A 60 14.14 -8.46 16.97
N LYS A 61 13.89 -7.71 18.08
CA LYS A 61 12.56 -7.19 18.39
C LYS A 61 11.95 -6.39 17.23
N TYR A 62 12.76 -5.64 16.47
CA TYR A 62 12.27 -4.85 15.34
C TYR A 62 11.72 -5.74 14.22
N ALA A 63 12.47 -6.78 13.83
CA ALA A 63 12.03 -7.73 12.81
C ALA A 63 10.81 -8.55 13.27
N GLU A 64 10.77 -8.96 14.55
CA GLU A 64 9.65 -9.69 15.14
C GLU A 64 8.35 -8.86 15.09
N LYS A 65 8.41 -7.58 15.47
CA LYS A 65 7.24 -6.68 15.39
C LYS A 65 6.82 -6.40 13.94
N ALA A 66 7.78 -6.26 13.02
CA ALA A 66 7.48 -6.14 11.60
C ALA A 66 6.75 -7.37 11.05
N GLN A 67 7.23 -8.57 11.38
CA GLN A 67 6.59 -9.83 10.96
C GLN A 67 5.18 -9.98 11.55
N ALA A 68 5.01 -9.65 12.83
CA ALA A 68 3.70 -9.67 13.49
C ALA A 68 2.71 -8.73 12.79
N HIS A 69 3.13 -7.49 12.51
CA HIS A 69 2.29 -6.53 11.79
C HIS A 69 1.92 -7.00 10.37
N ILE A 70 2.91 -7.49 9.61
CA ILE A 70 2.69 -8.02 8.26
C ILE A 70 1.63 -9.13 8.30
N LYS A 71 1.80 -10.09 9.20
CA LYS A 71 0.85 -11.19 9.36
C LYS A 71 -0.56 -10.68 9.64
N THR A 72 -0.72 -9.85 10.67
CA THR A 72 -2.02 -9.27 11.04
C THR A 72 -2.63 -8.47 9.89
N ALA A 73 -1.84 -7.69 9.16
CA ALA A 73 -2.32 -6.91 8.02
C ALA A 73 -2.81 -7.83 6.90
N MET A 74 -2.01 -8.82 6.49
CA MET A 74 -2.37 -9.69 5.36
C MET A 74 -3.59 -10.57 5.67
N GLU A 75 -3.76 -11.03 6.91
CA GLU A 75 -4.90 -11.83 7.35
C GLU A 75 -6.22 -11.05 7.38
N ASN A 76 -6.19 -9.71 7.51
CA ASN A 76 -7.39 -8.92 7.71
C ASN A 76 -7.70 -7.92 6.58
N ILE A 77 -6.68 -7.46 5.86
CA ILE A 77 -6.85 -6.45 4.80
C ILE A 77 -7.28 -7.09 3.48
N VAL A 78 -6.77 -8.27 3.13
CA VAL A 78 -7.10 -8.94 1.87
C VAL A 78 -8.46 -9.61 1.98
N ARG A 79 -9.39 -9.23 1.09
CA ARG A 79 -10.74 -9.81 1.03
C ARG A 79 -10.77 -11.11 0.24
N ASP A 80 -11.86 -11.84 0.34
CA ASP A 80 -12.07 -13.11 -0.37
C ASP A 80 -12.09 -12.93 -1.90
N ASP A 81 -12.53 -11.76 -2.39
CA ASP A 81 -12.50 -11.39 -3.80
C ASP A 81 -11.12 -10.89 -4.29
N ASN A 82 -10.11 -10.90 -3.41
CA ASN A 82 -8.74 -10.42 -3.64
C ASN A 82 -8.60 -8.89 -3.76
N SER A 83 -9.64 -8.13 -3.49
CA SER A 83 -9.53 -6.69 -3.24
C SER A 83 -8.98 -6.43 -1.83
N THR A 84 -8.68 -5.17 -1.52
CA THR A 84 -8.12 -4.81 -0.22
C THR A 84 -8.96 -3.77 0.51
N TYR A 85 -9.06 -3.90 1.84
CA TYR A 85 -9.48 -2.80 2.69
C TYR A 85 -8.35 -1.77 2.81
N HIS A 86 -8.71 -0.50 2.96
CA HIS A 86 -7.76 0.57 3.26
C HIS A 86 -7.25 0.47 4.70
N THR A 87 -8.17 0.37 5.67
CA THR A 87 -7.87 0.24 7.09
C THR A 87 -8.69 -0.86 7.73
N TYR A 88 -8.19 -1.40 8.85
CA TYR A 88 -8.90 -2.42 9.62
C TYR A 88 -8.86 -2.12 11.12
N PHE A 89 -10.02 -2.10 11.74
CA PHE A 89 -10.19 -1.85 13.17
C PHE A 89 -10.06 -3.13 13.99
N PHE A 90 -9.59 -2.96 15.22
CA PHE A 90 -9.46 -4.03 16.20
C PHE A 90 -10.10 -3.61 17.51
N ASP A 91 -10.53 -4.59 18.29
CA ASP A 91 -10.99 -4.40 19.65
C ASP A 91 -9.79 -4.22 20.60
N MET A 92 -9.75 -3.16 21.38
CA MET A 92 -8.62 -2.82 22.23
C MET A 92 -8.43 -3.78 23.40
N GLU A 93 -9.51 -4.38 23.90
CA GLU A 93 -9.43 -5.24 25.08
C GLU A 93 -8.97 -6.64 24.70
N THR A 94 -9.46 -7.15 23.58
CA THR A 94 -9.20 -8.51 23.12
C THR A 94 -8.12 -8.60 22.04
N GLY A 95 -7.83 -7.50 21.33
CA GLY A 95 -6.95 -7.49 20.16
C GLY A 95 -7.55 -8.12 18.90
N LYS A 96 -8.82 -8.54 18.93
CA LYS A 96 -9.48 -9.21 17.81
C LYS A 96 -9.85 -8.23 16.70
N PRO A 97 -9.78 -8.65 15.42
CA PRO A 97 -10.24 -7.83 14.30
C PRO A 97 -11.76 -7.61 14.38
N THR A 98 -12.23 -6.43 13.96
CA THR A 98 -13.65 -6.06 14.02
C THR A 98 -14.23 -5.70 12.67
N LYS A 99 -13.66 -4.71 11.96
CA LYS A 99 -14.18 -4.28 10.65
C LYS A 99 -13.12 -3.63 9.76
N GLY A 100 -13.21 -3.90 8.47
CA GLY A 100 -12.50 -3.15 7.44
C GLY A 100 -13.31 -1.94 6.96
N VAL A 101 -12.63 -0.82 6.77
CA VAL A 101 -13.23 0.44 6.31
C VAL A 101 -12.29 1.20 5.40
N THR A 102 -12.79 2.29 4.77
CA THR A 102 -11.95 3.21 4.05
C THR A 102 -11.91 4.60 4.69
N CYS A 103 -10.81 5.32 4.48
CA CYS A 103 -10.71 6.76 4.71
C CYS A 103 -10.59 7.50 3.38
N GLN A 104 -9.77 7.00 2.45
CA GLN A 104 -9.43 7.64 1.20
C GLN A 104 -10.11 7.03 -0.03
N GLY A 105 -10.64 5.81 0.05
CA GLY A 105 -11.42 5.18 -1.01
C GLY A 105 -12.86 5.72 -1.10
N ASN A 106 -13.58 5.27 -2.10
CA ASN A 106 -14.93 5.75 -2.39
C ASN A 106 -15.92 5.42 -1.27
N ARG A 107 -15.93 4.18 -0.80
CA ARG A 107 -16.78 3.65 0.27
C ARG A 107 -16.14 2.43 0.94
N ASP A 108 -16.62 2.02 2.10
CA ASP A 108 -16.04 0.91 2.87
C ASP A 108 -15.96 -0.42 2.09
N GLY A 109 -16.90 -0.65 1.20
CA GLY A 109 -16.92 -1.85 0.34
C GLY A 109 -16.12 -1.74 -0.97
N SER A 110 -15.61 -0.55 -1.34
CA SER A 110 -14.82 -0.36 -2.55
C SER A 110 -13.35 -0.78 -2.38
N ALA A 111 -12.62 -0.83 -3.47
CA ALA A 111 -11.18 -1.05 -3.46
C ALA A 111 -10.46 0.23 -3.90
N TRP A 112 -9.96 0.98 -2.95
CA TRP A 112 -9.11 2.15 -3.19
C TRP A 112 -7.86 1.74 -3.97
N ALA A 113 -7.66 2.31 -5.17
CA ALA A 113 -6.65 1.83 -6.12
C ALA A 113 -5.22 1.85 -5.55
N ARG A 114 -4.85 2.92 -4.84
CA ARG A 114 -3.54 2.99 -4.20
C ARG A 114 -3.41 2.01 -3.02
N GLY A 115 -4.49 1.75 -2.29
CA GLY A 115 -4.52 0.70 -1.28
C GLY A 115 -4.26 -0.68 -1.87
N GLN A 116 -4.92 -1.01 -2.98
CA GLN A 116 -4.68 -2.26 -3.71
C GLN A 116 -3.22 -2.36 -4.19
N ALA A 117 -2.66 -1.26 -4.69
CA ALA A 117 -1.25 -1.19 -5.10
C ALA A 117 -0.29 -1.40 -3.91
N TRP A 118 -0.60 -0.84 -2.73
CA TRP A 118 0.15 -1.13 -1.50
C TRP A 118 0.06 -2.59 -1.10
N GLY A 119 -1.07 -3.25 -1.36
CA GLY A 119 -1.21 -4.70 -1.17
C GLY A 119 -0.24 -5.49 -2.04
N ILE A 120 -0.08 -5.10 -3.32
CA ILE A 120 0.89 -5.69 -4.25
C ILE A 120 2.32 -5.49 -3.74
N TYR A 121 2.71 -4.24 -3.48
CA TYR A 121 4.08 -3.96 -3.06
C TYR A 121 4.36 -4.47 -1.65
N GLY A 122 3.40 -4.38 -0.74
CA GLY A 122 3.51 -4.89 0.62
C GLY A 122 3.71 -6.40 0.69
N SER A 123 2.97 -7.18 -0.12
CA SER A 123 3.15 -8.63 -0.20
C SER A 123 4.49 -9.02 -0.82
N ALA A 124 4.98 -8.28 -1.83
CA ALA A 124 6.32 -8.48 -2.39
C ALA A 124 7.42 -8.21 -1.35
N VAL A 125 7.31 -7.11 -0.60
CA VAL A 125 8.23 -6.81 0.50
C VAL A 125 8.16 -7.87 1.60
N ALA A 126 6.96 -8.29 2.00
CA ALA A 126 6.76 -9.33 2.99
C ALA A 126 7.45 -10.64 2.59
N TYR A 127 7.25 -11.08 1.34
CA TYR A 127 7.92 -12.26 0.80
C TYR A 127 9.45 -12.09 0.80
N SER A 128 9.96 -10.95 0.35
CA SER A 128 11.41 -10.67 0.28
C SER A 128 12.11 -10.73 1.64
N LYS A 129 11.38 -10.46 2.73
CA LYS A 129 11.93 -10.44 4.09
C LYS A 129 11.74 -11.74 4.86
N THR A 130 10.72 -12.53 4.50
CA THR A 130 10.33 -13.72 5.28
C THR A 130 10.48 -15.03 4.53
N GLY A 131 10.43 -15.01 3.19
CA GLY A 131 10.36 -16.21 2.35
C GLY A 131 9.05 -16.99 2.49
N ASN A 132 8.04 -16.45 3.20
CA ASN A 132 6.77 -17.14 3.39
C ASN A 132 5.95 -17.17 2.10
N LYS A 133 5.69 -18.37 1.58
CA LYS A 133 4.98 -18.59 0.31
C LYS A 133 3.53 -18.07 0.32
N GLU A 134 2.91 -17.92 1.48
CA GLU A 134 1.59 -17.31 1.60
C GLU A 134 1.58 -15.88 1.06
N TYR A 135 2.66 -15.10 1.29
CA TYR A 135 2.76 -13.72 0.76
C TYR A 135 2.99 -13.70 -0.75
N LEU A 136 3.60 -14.73 -1.32
CA LEU A 136 3.66 -14.90 -2.78
C LEU A 136 2.27 -15.18 -3.37
N ASP A 137 1.49 -16.03 -2.71
CA ASP A 137 0.12 -16.31 -3.14
C ASP A 137 -0.77 -15.06 -3.05
N ILE A 138 -0.69 -14.33 -1.93
CA ILE A 138 -1.37 -13.03 -1.78
C ILE A 138 -0.95 -12.07 -2.89
N PHE A 139 0.36 -11.92 -3.16
CA PHE A 139 0.86 -11.07 -4.24
C PHE A 139 0.18 -11.41 -5.58
N LYS A 140 0.14 -12.68 -5.95
CA LYS A 140 -0.46 -13.13 -7.21
C LYS A 140 -1.94 -12.76 -7.29
N ARG A 141 -2.70 -12.98 -6.22
CA ARG A 141 -4.14 -12.71 -6.14
C ARG A 141 -4.46 -11.21 -6.18
N VAL A 142 -3.79 -10.40 -5.37
CA VAL A 142 -4.03 -8.95 -5.32
C VAL A 142 -3.55 -8.24 -6.59
N THR A 143 -2.47 -8.74 -7.24
CA THR A 143 -2.00 -8.24 -8.53
C THR A 143 -3.00 -8.57 -9.63
N LYS A 144 -3.53 -9.79 -9.64
CA LYS A 144 -4.56 -10.19 -10.60
C LYS A 144 -5.78 -9.27 -10.51
N TYR A 145 -6.30 -9.05 -9.28
CA TYR A 145 -7.42 -8.13 -9.06
C TYR A 145 -7.12 -6.73 -9.63
N PHE A 146 -5.97 -6.15 -9.29
CA PHE A 146 -5.56 -4.84 -9.79
C PHE A 146 -5.57 -4.78 -11.32
N MET A 147 -4.94 -5.75 -11.98
CA MET A 147 -4.83 -5.76 -13.45
C MET A 147 -6.16 -5.98 -14.15
N GLU A 148 -7.08 -6.76 -13.60
CA GLU A 148 -8.40 -7.04 -14.15
C GLU A 148 -9.36 -5.84 -14.03
N HIS A 149 -9.12 -4.92 -13.09
CA HIS A 149 -9.93 -3.73 -12.87
C HIS A 149 -9.32 -2.46 -13.48
N LEU A 150 -8.20 -2.57 -14.21
CA LEU A 150 -7.66 -1.43 -14.93
C LEU A 150 -8.56 -1.03 -16.12
N PRO A 151 -8.73 0.28 -16.37
CA PRO A 151 -9.38 0.74 -17.58
C PRO A 151 -8.54 0.41 -18.83
N LYS A 152 -9.12 0.58 -20.03
CA LYS A 152 -8.47 0.22 -21.30
C LYS A 152 -7.13 0.92 -21.53
N ASP A 153 -6.95 2.14 -21.03
CA ASP A 153 -5.72 2.93 -21.14
C ASP A 153 -4.68 2.57 -20.07
N LEU A 154 -4.98 1.66 -19.15
CA LEU A 154 -4.15 1.19 -18.06
C LEU A 154 -3.77 2.27 -17.02
N VAL A 155 -4.38 3.45 -17.03
CA VAL A 155 -4.21 4.45 -15.99
C VAL A 155 -5.31 4.27 -14.95
N PRO A 156 -5.00 3.83 -13.72
CA PRO A 156 -6.04 3.52 -12.74
C PRO A 156 -6.90 4.74 -12.41
N TYR A 157 -8.20 4.52 -12.18
CA TYR A 157 -9.01 5.45 -11.42
C TYR A 157 -8.57 5.42 -9.94
N TRP A 158 -8.94 6.42 -9.18
CA TRP A 158 -8.58 6.51 -7.75
C TRP A 158 -9.22 5.42 -6.89
N ASP A 159 -10.31 4.81 -7.39
CA ASP A 159 -10.99 3.68 -6.77
C ASP A 159 -11.53 2.74 -7.87
N PHE A 160 -11.51 1.44 -7.63
CA PHE A 160 -11.96 0.42 -8.58
C PHE A 160 -13.48 0.24 -8.64
N ASP A 161 -14.26 1.07 -7.93
CA ASP A 161 -15.68 1.24 -8.24
C ASP A 161 -15.90 1.91 -9.62
N PHE A 162 -14.86 2.48 -10.23
CA PHE A 162 -14.91 3.22 -11.50
C PHE A 162 -14.13 2.51 -12.60
N ASP A 163 -14.69 2.55 -13.82
CA ASP A 163 -14.15 1.88 -15.00
C ASP A 163 -14.18 2.78 -16.23
N THR A 164 -13.73 2.26 -17.35
CA THR A 164 -13.61 2.94 -18.65
C THR A 164 -14.87 3.74 -18.99
N GLY A 165 -14.69 5.03 -19.20
CA GLY A 165 -15.78 5.97 -19.50
C GLY A 165 -16.31 6.75 -18.30
N SER A 166 -15.78 6.50 -17.11
CA SER A 166 -16.08 7.34 -15.93
C SER A 166 -15.39 8.70 -16.01
N ASP A 167 -16.06 9.75 -15.49
CA ASP A 167 -15.50 11.10 -15.34
C ASP A 167 -14.73 11.26 -14.00
N GLU A 168 -14.57 10.18 -13.25
CA GLU A 168 -13.85 10.19 -11.97
C GLU A 168 -12.33 10.38 -12.17
N PRO A 169 -11.64 10.99 -11.19
CA PRO A 169 -10.22 11.27 -11.31
C PRO A 169 -9.38 9.99 -11.35
N ARG A 170 -8.24 10.11 -12.00
CA ARG A 170 -7.22 9.04 -12.05
C ARG A 170 -6.32 9.09 -10.82
N ASP A 171 -5.68 7.98 -10.52
CA ASP A 171 -4.56 7.93 -9.57
C ASP A 171 -3.35 7.24 -10.20
N SER A 172 -2.56 8.01 -10.93
CA SER A 172 -1.33 7.54 -11.58
C SER A 172 -0.33 6.94 -10.59
N SER A 173 -0.31 7.44 -9.34
CA SER A 173 0.59 6.94 -8.30
C SER A 173 0.32 5.49 -7.96
N SER A 174 -0.94 5.04 -7.98
CA SER A 174 -1.27 3.63 -7.72
C SER A 174 -0.68 2.69 -8.77
N GLY A 175 -0.65 3.11 -10.04
CA GLY A 175 -0.02 2.35 -11.12
C GLY A 175 1.48 2.18 -10.92
N VAL A 176 2.20 3.25 -10.54
CA VAL A 176 3.66 3.19 -10.28
C VAL A 176 3.98 2.33 -9.07
N ILE A 177 3.20 2.43 -8.00
CA ILE A 177 3.36 1.58 -6.81
C ILE A 177 3.19 0.10 -7.17
N ALA A 178 2.18 -0.25 -7.97
CA ALA A 178 1.97 -1.61 -8.45
C ALA A 178 3.16 -2.10 -9.30
N VAL A 179 3.71 -1.24 -10.17
CA VAL A 179 4.94 -1.52 -10.94
C VAL A 179 6.10 -1.86 -10.02
N CYS A 180 6.34 -1.05 -8.97
CA CYS A 180 7.40 -1.31 -8.00
C CYS A 180 7.22 -2.67 -7.32
N GLY A 181 5.99 -3.02 -6.92
CA GLY A 181 5.69 -4.31 -6.32
C GLY A 181 5.94 -5.50 -7.25
N MET A 182 5.50 -5.40 -8.51
CA MET A 182 5.75 -6.44 -9.52
C MET A 182 7.23 -6.63 -9.79
N LEU A 183 8.00 -5.55 -9.95
CA LEU A 183 9.46 -5.62 -10.19
C LEU A 183 10.22 -6.12 -8.95
N GLU A 184 9.76 -5.80 -7.75
CA GLU A 184 10.35 -6.36 -6.52
C GLU A 184 10.13 -7.86 -6.45
N MET A 185 8.90 -8.33 -6.67
CA MET A 185 8.57 -9.76 -6.62
C MET A 185 9.30 -10.56 -7.71
N ALA A 186 9.45 -10.02 -8.91
CA ALA A 186 10.11 -10.69 -10.04
C ALA A 186 11.55 -11.16 -9.71
N LYS A 187 12.21 -10.54 -8.73
CA LYS A 187 13.56 -10.93 -8.28
C LYS A 187 13.61 -12.31 -7.61
N TYR A 188 12.47 -12.85 -7.19
CA TYR A 188 12.35 -14.04 -6.36
C TYR A 188 11.58 -15.18 -7.06
N LEU A 189 11.07 -14.93 -8.26
CA LEU A 189 10.30 -15.88 -9.06
C LEU A 189 11.19 -16.70 -10.00
N ASP A 190 10.66 -17.79 -10.52
CA ASP A 190 11.28 -18.47 -11.65
C ASP A 190 11.30 -17.58 -12.90
N LYS A 191 12.08 -18.01 -13.92
CA LYS A 191 12.33 -17.19 -15.09
C LYS A 191 11.05 -16.77 -15.83
N ASP A 192 10.10 -17.67 -15.97
CA ASP A 192 8.90 -17.44 -16.78
C ASP A 192 7.93 -16.52 -16.04
N GLU A 193 7.71 -16.74 -14.75
CA GLU A 193 6.91 -15.85 -13.92
C GLU A 193 7.57 -14.47 -13.75
N ALA A 194 8.88 -14.42 -13.56
CA ALA A 194 9.64 -13.16 -13.46
C ALA A 194 9.51 -12.33 -14.74
N GLU A 195 9.62 -12.96 -15.91
CA GLU A 195 9.43 -12.28 -17.20
C GLU A 195 7.99 -11.78 -17.36
N TYR A 196 6.99 -12.60 -17.02
CA TYR A 196 5.59 -12.20 -17.07
C TYR A 196 5.32 -10.93 -16.26
N TYR A 197 5.73 -10.88 -14.99
CA TYR A 197 5.53 -9.71 -14.14
C TYR A 197 6.37 -8.51 -14.58
N THR A 198 7.59 -8.74 -15.07
CA THR A 198 8.44 -7.68 -15.61
C THR A 198 7.83 -7.03 -16.84
N GLN A 199 7.31 -7.82 -17.79
CA GLN A 199 6.65 -7.27 -18.98
C GLN A 199 5.32 -6.60 -18.65
N THR A 200 4.57 -7.13 -17.70
CA THR A 200 3.34 -6.51 -17.20
C THR A 200 3.63 -5.15 -16.56
N ALA A 201 4.65 -5.08 -15.69
CA ALA A 201 5.11 -3.83 -15.09
C ALA A 201 5.56 -2.80 -16.13
N LYS A 202 6.36 -3.21 -17.13
CA LYS A 202 6.81 -2.32 -18.21
C LYS A 202 5.64 -1.77 -19.03
N ARG A 203 4.65 -2.58 -19.34
CA ARG A 203 3.45 -2.16 -20.08
C ARG A 203 2.64 -1.15 -19.29
N LEU A 204 2.42 -1.39 -17.98
CA LEU A 204 1.74 -0.47 -17.09
C LEU A 204 2.51 0.85 -16.94
N LEU A 205 3.82 0.77 -16.68
CA LEU A 205 4.68 1.94 -16.55
C LEU A 205 4.69 2.78 -17.82
N LYS A 206 4.76 2.14 -19.00
CA LYS A 206 4.69 2.86 -20.27
C LYS A 206 3.38 3.63 -20.41
N ALA A 207 2.25 3.03 -20.09
CA ALA A 207 0.96 3.70 -20.13
C ALA A 207 0.89 4.91 -19.19
N ILE A 208 1.44 4.78 -17.97
CA ILE A 208 1.52 5.89 -17.01
C ILE A 208 2.43 7.02 -17.55
N ILE A 209 3.59 6.69 -18.10
CA ILE A 209 4.50 7.69 -18.67
C ILE A 209 3.85 8.42 -19.85
N ASP A 210 3.24 7.68 -20.76
CA ASP A 210 2.65 8.27 -21.97
C ASP A 210 1.50 9.24 -21.64
N ASN A 211 0.72 8.97 -20.59
CA ASN A 211 -0.48 9.71 -20.25
C ASN A 211 -0.30 10.70 -19.07
N CYS A 212 0.64 10.46 -18.16
CA CYS A 212 0.71 11.18 -16.90
C CYS A 212 2.06 11.84 -16.61
N ALA A 213 3.14 11.51 -17.37
CA ALA A 213 4.42 12.18 -17.12
C ALA A 213 4.38 13.65 -17.55
N VAL A 214 4.96 14.50 -16.72
CA VAL A 214 5.16 15.94 -17.04
C VAL A 214 6.08 16.05 -18.25
N LYS A 215 5.58 16.67 -19.32
CA LYS A 215 6.31 16.85 -20.59
C LYS A 215 6.98 18.23 -20.71
N ASP A 216 6.44 19.21 -20.00
CA ASP A 216 6.99 20.57 -19.94
C ASP A 216 7.15 21.01 -18.48
N SER A 217 8.35 21.42 -18.08
CA SER A 217 8.63 21.91 -16.72
C SER A 217 7.83 23.14 -16.31
N LYS A 218 7.18 23.82 -17.26
CA LYS A 218 6.24 24.92 -16.99
C LYS A 218 4.88 24.43 -16.47
N GLU A 219 4.55 23.17 -16.73
CA GLU A 219 3.28 22.57 -16.36
C GLU A 219 3.27 22.20 -14.87
N SER A 220 4.35 21.60 -14.38
CA SER A 220 4.49 21.21 -12.98
C SER A 220 5.97 21.05 -12.58
N ASN A 221 6.26 21.21 -11.28
CA ASN A 221 7.54 20.82 -10.67
C ASN A 221 7.62 19.33 -10.32
N GLY A 222 6.49 18.59 -10.40
CA GLY A 222 6.44 17.16 -10.18
C GLY A 222 6.87 16.36 -11.41
N LEU A 223 7.02 15.05 -11.26
CA LEU A 223 7.33 14.15 -12.37
C LEU A 223 6.07 13.53 -12.97
N LEU A 224 5.03 13.36 -12.17
CA LEU A 224 3.84 12.60 -12.51
C LEU A 224 2.58 13.39 -12.17
N LEU A 225 1.71 13.60 -13.15
CA LEU A 225 0.40 14.24 -13.05
C LEU A 225 -0.70 13.21 -12.76
N HIS A 226 -1.91 13.70 -12.53
CA HIS A 226 -3.12 12.89 -12.39
C HIS A 226 -3.06 11.88 -11.22
N GLY A 227 -2.42 12.27 -10.11
CA GLY A 227 -2.51 11.56 -8.85
C GLY A 227 -3.70 12.05 -8.03
N THR A 228 -4.41 11.13 -7.37
CA THR A 228 -5.48 11.49 -6.43
C THR A 228 -5.13 11.01 -5.04
N TYR A 229 -4.77 11.95 -4.15
CA TYR A 229 -4.52 11.61 -2.76
C TYR A 229 -5.77 11.02 -2.10
N ALA A 230 -6.89 11.72 -2.19
CA ALA A 230 -8.21 11.29 -1.75
C ALA A 230 -9.29 12.17 -2.36
N LYS A 231 -10.48 11.63 -2.56
CA LYS A 231 -11.68 12.39 -2.95
C LYS A 231 -12.74 12.22 -1.88
N LYS A 232 -13.26 13.34 -1.34
CA LYS A 232 -14.36 13.32 -0.39
C LYS A 232 -15.63 12.80 -1.04
N THR A 233 -16.24 11.80 -0.42
CA THR A 233 -17.55 11.26 -0.78
C THR A 233 -18.48 11.26 0.42
N PRO A 234 -19.80 11.04 0.24
CA PRO A 234 -20.71 10.84 1.37
C PRO A 234 -20.41 9.57 2.20
N TYR A 235 -19.60 8.66 1.67
CA TYR A 235 -19.39 7.31 2.20
C TYR A 235 -18.01 7.07 2.78
N ASN A 236 -17.09 8.03 2.70
CA ASN A 236 -15.76 7.91 3.28
C ASN A 236 -15.54 8.94 4.41
N THR A 237 -14.46 8.75 5.17
CA THR A 237 -14.10 9.63 6.29
C THR A 237 -13.01 10.63 5.94
N CYS A 238 -12.71 10.82 4.66
CA CYS A 238 -11.74 11.79 4.19
C CYS A 238 -12.18 13.21 4.57
N ASN A 239 -11.30 13.95 5.26
CA ASN A 239 -11.58 15.34 5.63
C ASN A 239 -11.17 16.32 4.52
N ASN A 240 -10.00 16.07 3.92
CA ASN A 240 -9.42 16.88 2.86
C ASN A 240 -9.14 15.99 1.65
N GLY A 241 -9.72 16.32 0.51
CA GLY A 241 -9.39 15.69 -0.76
C GLY A 241 -8.24 16.42 -1.44
N GLY A 242 -7.50 15.68 -2.23
CA GLY A 242 -6.56 16.19 -3.23
C GLY A 242 -6.76 15.34 -4.46
N VAL A 243 -7.28 15.93 -5.52
CA VAL A 243 -7.56 15.27 -6.80
C VAL A 243 -6.77 15.96 -7.90
N ASP A 244 -6.31 15.15 -8.86
CA ASP A 244 -5.54 15.63 -10.01
C ASP A 244 -4.25 16.38 -9.62
N GLU A 245 -3.49 15.78 -8.72
CA GLU A 245 -2.28 16.33 -8.13
C GLU A 245 -1.01 15.61 -8.60
N CYS A 246 0.16 16.20 -8.28
CA CYS A 246 1.44 15.50 -8.28
C CYS A 246 1.70 14.90 -6.90
N ASN A 247 1.57 13.58 -6.78
CA ASN A 247 1.85 12.88 -5.53
C ASN A 247 3.33 12.52 -5.41
N THR A 248 3.89 12.62 -4.20
CA THR A 248 5.32 12.31 -3.93
C THR A 248 5.66 10.83 -4.00
N TRP A 249 4.69 9.93 -4.05
CA TRP A 249 4.87 8.49 -4.23
C TRP A 249 4.55 7.98 -5.63
N GLY A 250 4.38 8.91 -6.56
CA GLY A 250 4.25 8.62 -7.99
C GLY A 250 5.57 8.70 -8.75
#